data_d9701e8462618cb88b82040c76a31163
#
_entry.id   d9701e8462618cb88b82040c76a31163
#
_cell.length_a   1.000
_cell.length_b   1.000
_cell.length_c   1.000
_cell.angle_alpha   90.00
_cell.angle_beta   90.00
_cell.angle_gamma   90.00
#
_symmetry.space_group_name_H-M   'P 1'
#
loop_
_entity.id
_entity.type
_entity.pdbx_description
1 polymer ?
#
loop_
_entity_poly.entity_id
_entity_poly.type
_entity_poly.pdbx_seq_one_letter_code
_entity_poly.pdbx_strand_id
1 'polypeptide(L)'
;MKLRYEIWLPHLKFTLQTMSLNYPLNPNEVTIRKYYNFIQNLPIFFPDEPMGNYMSTLLDEFPVAPYLNSRRSFMKWVHFLFNKINKKLNLRTVTFYESLEEYYQH
;
A
#
# COMPACT_ATOMS: atom_id res chain seq x y z
N MET A 1 0.39 21.92 12.92
CA MET A 1 -0.64 21.69 11.87
C MET A 1 -0.82 20.20 11.68
N LYS A 2 -2.07 19.75 11.64
CA LYS A 2 -2.36 18.33 11.43
C LYS A 2 -2.75 18.11 9.96
N LEU A 3 -2.07 17.16 9.30
CA LEU A 3 -2.37 16.83 7.91
C LEU A 3 -3.60 15.92 7.86
N ARG A 4 -4.55 16.27 7.00
CA ARG A 4 -5.82 15.54 6.86
C ARG A 4 -5.63 14.36 5.94
N TYR A 5 -6.13 13.16 6.35
CA TYR A 5 -5.99 11.95 5.54
C TYR A 5 -6.70 12.08 4.17
N GLU A 6 -7.73 12.90 4.06
CA GLU A 6 -8.41 13.13 2.78
C GLU A 6 -7.45 13.71 1.73
N ILE A 7 -6.39 14.37 2.19
CA ILE A 7 -5.39 14.96 1.29
C ILE A 7 -4.24 13.99 1.03
N TRP A 8 -3.60 13.47 2.10
CA TRP A 8 -2.38 12.69 1.90
C TRP A 8 -2.62 11.23 1.52
N LEU A 9 -3.73 10.63 1.94
CA LEU A 9 -3.97 9.21 1.70
C LEU A 9 -4.06 8.86 0.20
N PRO A 10 -4.80 9.62 -0.65
CA PRO A 10 -4.81 9.32 -2.07
C PRO A 10 -3.42 9.39 -2.72
N HIS A 11 -2.57 10.32 -2.30
CA HIS A 11 -1.22 10.43 -2.85
C HIS A 11 -0.37 9.22 -2.47
N LEU A 12 -0.45 8.77 -1.23
CA LEU A 12 0.24 7.57 -0.79
C LEU A 12 -0.25 6.35 -1.58
N LYS A 13 -1.56 6.22 -1.77
CA LYS A 13 -2.15 5.13 -2.52
C LYS A 13 -1.60 5.09 -3.95
N PHE A 14 -1.62 6.22 -4.66
CA PHE A 14 -1.16 6.26 -6.05
C PHE A 14 0.34 5.98 -6.15
N THR A 15 1.12 6.44 -5.17
CA THR A 15 2.56 6.14 -5.11
C THR A 15 2.80 4.64 -4.99
N LEU A 16 2.12 3.98 -4.07
CA LEU A 16 2.28 2.52 -3.89
C LEU A 16 1.74 1.74 -5.07
N GLN A 17 0.65 2.19 -5.69
CA GLN A 17 0.14 1.59 -6.92
C GLN A 17 1.16 1.69 -8.04
N THR A 18 1.78 2.86 -8.22
CA THR A 18 2.83 3.05 -9.23
C THR A 18 3.98 2.07 -9.00
N MET A 19 4.43 1.95 -7.75
CA MET A 19 5.49 1.01 -7.40
C MET A 19 5.11 -0.43 -7.74
N SER A 20 3.87 -0.82 -7.45
CA SER A 20 3.42 -2.19 -7.71
C SER A 20 3.31 -2.48 -9.20
N LEU A 21 2.85 -1.51 -9.99
CA LEU A 21 2.75 -1.66 -11.44
C LEU A 21 4.12 -1.74 -12.10
N ASN A 22 5.13 -1.11 -11.49
CA ASN A 22 6.51 -1.11 -11.98
C ASN A 22 7.34 -2.26 -11.40
N TYR A 23 6.79 -3.06 -10.50
CA TYR A 23 7.51 -4.14 -9.86
C TYR A 23 7.89 -5.20 -10.88
N PRO A 24 9.10 -5.81 -10.81
CA PRO A 24 9.51 -6.83 -11.79
C PRO A 24 8.55 -8.02 -11.82
N LEU A 25 8.41 -8.62 -13.01
CA LEU A 25 7.62 -9.85 -13.15
C LEU A 25 8.27 -11.00 -12.38
N ASN A 26 9.61 -11.07 -12.44
CA ASN A 26 10.40 -12.09 -11.75
C ASN A 26 11.47 -11.38 -10.91
N PRO A 27 11.13 -10.91 -9.72
CA PRO A 27 12.06 -10.13 -8.90
C PRO A 27 13.19 -11.01 -8.36
N ASN A 28 14.40 -10.42 -8.24
CA ASN A 28 15.51 -11.07 -7.59
C ASN A 28 15.49 -10.78 -6.08
N GLU A 29 16.36 -11.47 -5.33
CA GLU A 29 16.39 -11.32 -3.87
C GLU A 29 16.71 -9.89 -3.41
N VAL A 30 17.55 -9.18 -4.15
CA VAL A 30 17.92 -7.80 -3.79
C VAL A 30 16.71 -6.89 -3.91
N THR A 31 15.96 -7.01 -5.01
CA THR A 31 14.76 -6.21 -5.22
C THR A 31 13.70 -6.52 -4.16
N ILE A 32 13.48 -7.80 -3.88
CA ILE A 32 12.51 -8.23 -2.84
C ILE A 32 12.88 -7.61 -1.50
N ARG A 33 14.17 -7.67 -1.11
CA ARG A 33 14.61 -7.14 0.17
C ARG A 33 14.43 -5.63 0.26
N LYS A 34 14.72 -4.90 -0.82
CA LYS A 34 14.59 -3.44 -0.83
C LYS A 34 13.13 -3.02 -0.72
N TYR A 35 12.24 -3.69 -1.42
CA TYR A 35 10.80 -3.39 -1.33
C TYR A 35 10.26 -3.78 0.05
N TYR A 36 10.69 -4.92 0.57
CA TYR A 36 10.30 -5.35 1.91
C TYR A 36 10.70 -4.29 2.95
N ASN A 37 11.94 -3.84 2.91
CA ASN A 37 12.43 -2.84 3.85
C ASN A 37 11.68 -1.53 3.73
N PHE A 38 11.38 -1.10 2.49
CA PHE A 38 10.60 0.11 2.26
C PHE A 38 9.21 -0.01 2.88
N ILE A 39 8.51 -1.09 2.62
CA ILE A 39 7.15 -1.30 3.15
C ILE A 39 7.17 -1.37 4.69
N GLN A 40 8.14 -2.08 5.27
CA GLN A 40 8.23 -2.22 6.72
C GLN A 40 8.52 -0.89 7.42
N ASN A 41 9.11 0.05 6.72
CA ASN A 41 9.40 1.38 7.28
C ASN A 41 8.29 2.40 7.04
N LEU A 42 7.26 2.07 6.27
CA LEU A 42 6.18 3.00 5.95
C LEU A 42 5.49 3.62 7.18
N PRO A 43 5.21 2.88 8.25
CA PRO A 43 4.46 3.46 9.37
C PRO A 43 5.07 4.72 9.94
N ILE A 44 6.41 4.84 9.98
CA ILE A 44 7.08 6.01 10.53
C ILE A 44 6.86 7.27 9.69
N PHE A 45 6.50 7.10 8.41
CA PHE A 45 6.28 8.21 7.49
C PHE A 45 4.82 8.66 7.43
N PHE A 46 3.91 7.98 8.15
CA PHE A 46 2.53 8.42 8.21
C PHE A 46 2.42 9.72 8.98
N PRO A 47 1.60 10.69 8.48
CA PRO A 47 1.55 12.03 9.07
C PRO A 47 0.98 12.08 10.49
N ASP A 48 0.16 11.10 10.90
CA ASP A 48 -0.35 11.07 12.26
C ASP A 48 -0.04 9.74 12.93
N GLU A 49 0.16 9.79 14.24
CA GLU A 49 0.55 8.63 15.03
C GLU A 49 -0.51 7.52 15.05
N PRO A 50 -1.82 7.81 15.21
CA PRO A 50 -2.82 6.75 15.19
C PRO A 50 -2.81 5.95 13.89
N MET A 51 -2.67 6.59 12.75
CA MET A 51 -2.62 5.90 11.46
C MET A 51 -1.31 5.15 11.27
N GLY A 52 -0.20 5.71 11.75
CA GLY A 52 1.09 5.02 11.73
C GLY A 52 1.05 3.74 12.56
N ASN A 53 0.45 3.80 13.74
CA ASN A 53 0.28 2.63 14.61
C ASN A 53 -0.64 1.59 13.96
N TYR A 54 -1.72 2.04 13.33
CA TYR A 54 -2.62 1.14 12.61
C TYR A 54 -1.88 0.45 11.45
N MET A 55 -1.07 1.19 10.71
CA MET A 55 -0.27 0.62 9.61
C MET A 55 0.71 -0.43 10.13
N SER A 56 1.35 -0.18 11.28
CA SER A 56 2.22 -1.18 11.91
C SER A 56 1.46 -2.46 12.23
N THR A 57 0.25 -2.32 12.77
CA THR A 57 -0.62 -3.47 13.08
C THR A 57 -0.99 -4.22 11.80
N LEU A 58 -1.33 -3.50 10.74
CA LEU A 58 -1.66 -4.13 9.44
C LEU A 58 -0.48 -4.92 8.89
N LEU A 59 0.73 -4.40 9.00
CA LEU A 59 1.92 -5.10 8.50
C LEU A 59 2.19 -6.39 9.29
N ASP A 60 1.83 -6.42 10.57
CA ASP A 60 1.94 -7.63 11.38
C ASP A 60 0.85 -8.66 11.01
N GLU A 61 -0.37 -8.19 10.79
CA GLU A 61 -1.51 -9.07 10.50
C GLU A 61 -1.58 -9.46 9.02
N PHE A 62 -1.05 -8.61 8.15
CA PHE A 62 -1.13 -8.79 6.70
C PHE A 62 0.25 -8.50 6.09
N PRO A 63 1.25 -9.38 6.34
CA PRO A 63 2.62 -9.12 5.92
C PRO A 63 2.78 -9.10 4.39
N VAL A 64 3.64 -8.22 3.91
CA VAL A 64 3.89 -8.07 2.47
C VAL A 64 4.80 -9.17 1.91
N ALA A 65 5.66 -9.77 2.75
CA ALA A 65 6.68 -10.70 2.27
C ALA A 65 6.16 -11.79 1.33
N PRO A 66 5.05 -12.51 1.64
CA PRO A 66 4.56 -13.55 0.73
C PRO A 66 4.09 -13.02 -0.63
N TYR A 67 3.86 -11.72 -0.74
CA TYR A 67 3.31 -11.10 -1.95
C TYR A 67 4.38 -10.45 -2.83
N LEU A 68 5.65 -10.54 -2.44
CA LEU A 68 6.74 -9.90 -3.18
C LEU A 68 7.40 -10.82 -4.20
N ASN A 69 6.86 -12.00 -4.42
CA ASN A 69 7.41 -12.96 -5.39
C ASN A 69 6.98 -12.70 -6.83
N SER A 70 6.00 -11.83 -7.07
CA SER A 70 5.57 -11.47 -8.42
C SER A 70 4.91 -10.09 -8.42
N ARG A 71 4.90 -9.45 -9.59
CA ARG A 71 4.22 -8.15 -9.76
C ARG A 71 2.74 -8.27 -9.41
N ARG A 72 2.05 -9.28 -9.93
CA ARG A 72 0.62 -9.43 -9.72
C ARG A 72 0.26 -9.60 -8.24
N SER A 73 1.02 -10.40 -7.51
CA SER A 73 0.75 -10.60 -6.08
C SER A 73 0.99 -9.31 -5.29
N PHE A 74 2.03 -8.55 -5.63
CA PHE A 74 2.29 -7.28 -4.96
C PHE A 74 1.20 -6.25 -5.28
N MET A 75 0.75 -6.17 -6.53
CA MET A 75 -0.37 -5.31 -6.91
C MET A 75 -1.62 -5.63 -6.08
N LYS A 76 -1.92 -6.91 -5.90
CA LYS A 76 -3.07 -7.33 -5.09
C LYS A 76 -2.89 -6.98 -3.63
N TRP A 77 -1.67 -7.15 -3.09
CA TRP A 77 -1.40 -6.77 -1.70
C TRP A 77 -1.65 -5.29 -1.47
N VAL A 78 -1.16 -4.43 -2.36
CA VAL A 78 -1.38 -2.98 -2.28
C VAL A 78 -2.89 -2.68 -2.30
N HIS A 79 -3.62 -3.32 -3.20
CA HIS A 79 -5.07 -3.15 -3.28
C HIS A 79 -5.76 -3.53 -1.96
N PHE A 80 -5.46 -4.71 -1.42
CA PHE A 80 -6.07 -5.17 -0.17
C PHE A 80 -5.68 -4.28 1.01
N LEU A 81 -4.43 -3.80 1.04
CA LEU A 81 -3.97 -2.89 2.07
C LEU A 81 -4.84 -1.64 2.12
N PHE A 82 -5.06 -0.99 0.99
CA PHE A 82 -5.83 0.25 0.95
C PHE A 82 -7.32 0.02 1.21
N ASN A 83 -7.87 -1.14 0.85
CA ASN A 83 -9.23 -1.47 1.25
C ASN A 83 -9.35 -1.63 2.76
N LYS A 84 -8.34 -2.20 3.43
CA LYS A 84 -8.34 -2.29 4.89
C LYS A 84 -8.27 -0.90 5.52
N ILE A 85 -7.45 -0.01 4.97
CA ILE A 85 -7.35 1.37 5.44
C ILE A 85 -8.69 2.11 5.22
N ASN A 86 -9.28 1.95 4.02
CA ASN A 86 -10.57 2.57 3.72
C ASN A 86 -11.64 2.11 4.70
N LYS A 87 -11.69 0.81 4.98
CA LYS A 87 -12.65 0.27 5.94
C LYS A 87 -12.46 0.86 7.35
N LYS A 88 -11.21 0.99 7.77
CA LYS A 88 -10.87 1.60 9.07
C LYS A 88 -11.37 3.04 9.16
N LEU A 89 -11.32 3.76 8.06
CA LEU A 89 -11.73 5.18 7.99
C LEU A 89 -13.20 5.35 7.60
N ASN A 90 -13.96 4.26 7.52
CA ASN A 90 -15.36 4.26 7.07
C ASN A 90 -15.53 4.81 5.67
N LEU A 91 -14.52 4.61 4.82
CA LEU A 91 -14.58 4.95 3.41
C LEU A 91 -15.04 3.74 2.60
N ARG A 92 -15.53 4.00 1.39
CA ARG A 92 -15.96 2.93 0.50
C ARG A 92 -14.79 2.06 0.08
N THR A 93 -14.97 0.74 0.11
CA THR A 93 -14.00 -0.20 -0.48
C THR A 93 -14.30 -0.36 -1.97
N VAL A 94 -13.29 -0.73 -2.74
CA VAL A 94 -13.39 -0.90 -4.19
C VAL A 94 -12.86 -2.26 -4.60
N THR A 95 -13.27 -2.73 -5.78
CA THR A 95 -12.70 -3.96 -6.35
C THR A 95 -11.30 -3.68 -6.88
N PHE A 96 -10.55 -4.76 -7.13
CA PHE A 96 -9.21 -4.64 -7.71
C PHE A 96 -9.24 -3.91 -9.06
N TYR A 97 -10.22 -4.23 -9.92
CA TYR A 97 -10.33 -3.58 -11.22
C TYR A 97 -10.74 -2.12 -11.10
N GLU A 98 -11.64 -1.79 -10.16
CA GLU A 98 -12.00 -0.39 -9.91
C GLU A 98 -10.79 0.42 -9.45
N SER A 99 -9.94 -0.13 -8.59
CA SER A 99 -8.75 0.59 -8.12
C SER A 99 -7.74 0.84 -9.25
N LEU A 100 -7.58 -0.12 -10.17
CA LEU A 100 -6.73 0.07 -11.35
C LEU A 100 -7.31 1.15 -12.27
N GLU A 101 -8.62 1.12 -12.48
CA GLU A 101 -9.31 2.11 -13.31
C GLU A 101 -9.14 3.52 -12.74
N GLU A 102 -9.33 3.69 -11.44
CA GLU A 102 -9.09 4.97 -10.76
C GLU A 102 -7.66 5.46 -10.97
N TYR A 103 -6.68 4.55 -10.86
CA TYR A 103 -5.28 4.91 -11.04
C TYR A 103 -5.03 5.44 -12.46
N TYR A 104 -5.53 4.74 -13.47
CA TYR A 104 -5.26 5.10 -14.86
C TYR A 104 -6.03 6.34 -15.33
N GLN A 105 -7.05 6.78 -14.59
CA GLN A 105 -7.79 8.00 -14.90
C GLN A 105 -7.15 9.26 -14.28
N HIS A 106 -6.09 9.10 -13.54
CA HIS A 106 -5.32 10.20 -13.01
C HIS A 106 -4.16 10.53 -13.94
#